data_04500131abcf33ed2224dc71fab6d072
#
_entry.id   04500131abcf33ed2224dc71fab6d072
#
_cell.length_a   1.000
_cell.length_b   1.000
_cell.length_c   1.000
_cell.angle_alpha   90.00
_cell.angle_beta   90.00
_cell.angle_gamma   90.00
#
_symmetry.space_group_name_H-M   'P 1'
#
loop_
_entity.id
_entity.type
_entity.pdbx_description
1 polymer ?
#
loop_
_entity_poly.entity_id
_entity_poly.type
_entity_poly.pdbx_seq_one_letter_code
_entity_poly.pdbx_strand_id
1 'polypeptide(L)'
;MDPKFVLAWITSSAEASQAMESGGHVVFVKHPERGWEIPGGHLKPGESPEQALVREVLEETGLAITVIEWNTEYYSNGWVAHAVTESIPSTDMWETDDKNVEQIGWWNRIPPVVKWTKQEFIDLDRWVSSLT
;
A
#
# COMPACT_ATOMS: atom_id res chain seq x y z
N MET A 1 13.48 6.15 -16.29
CA MET A 1 13.12 7.42 -15.64
C MET A 1 12.41 7.13 -14.32
N ASP A 2 12.81 7.79 -13.25
CA ASP A 2 12.20 7.55 -11.96
C ASP A 2 10.79 8.14 -11.86
N PRO A 3 9.90 7.49 -11.13
CA PRO A 3 8.56 8.02 -10.88
C PRO A 3 8.63 9.23 -9.94
N LYS A 4 7.58 10.04 -9.93
CA LYS A 4 7.47 11.15 -8.96
C LYS A 4 7.06 10.63 -7.59
N PHE A 5 6.23 9.59 -7.56
CA PHE A 5 5.77 8.97 -6.32
C PHE A 5 5.76 7.46 -6.45
N VAL A 6 5.78 6.80 -5.30
CA VAL A 6 5.69 5.33 -5.20
C VAL A 6 4.61 4.97 -4.18
N LEU A 7 3.89 3.89 -4.45
CA LEU A 7 2.80 3.40 -3.61
C LEU A 7 2.98 1.91 -3.36
N ALA A 8 2.48 1.42 -2.24
CA ALA A 8 2.60 0.02 -1.87
C ALA A 8 1.24 -0.64 -1.69
N TRP A 9 1.02 -1.73 -2.41
CA TRP A 9 -0.07 -2.67 -2.16
C TRP A 9 0.51 -3.74 -1.26
N ILE A 10 0.25 -3.64 0.05
CA ILE A 10 0.91 -4.45 1.07
C ILE A 10 0.03 -5.60 1.51
N THR A 11 0.52 -6.81 1.33
CA THR A 11 -0.13 -8.04 1.79
C THR A 11 0.72 -8.72 2.84
N SER A 12 0.16 -9.74 3.52
CA SER A 12 0.87 -10.46 4.56
C SER A 12 1.41 -11.79 4.05
N SER A 13 2.67 -12.07 4.32
CA SER A 13 3.26 -13.38 4.05
C SER A 13 2.67 -14.48 4.95
N ALA A 14 1.98 -14.10 6.03
CA ALA A 14 1.32 -15.05 6.93
C ALA A 14 0.00 -15.58 6.36
N GLU A 15 -0.55 -14.94 5.32
CA GLU A 15 -1.79 -15.37 4.67
C GLU A 15 -1.53 -16.15 3.40
N ALA A 16 -2.37 -17.18 3.16
CA ALA A 16 -2.26 -17.99 1.94
C ALA A 16 -2.68 -17.22 0.70
N SER A 17 -3.68 -16.33 0.82
CA SER A 17 -4.14 -15.53 -0.31
C SER A 17 -3.57 -14.12 -0.24
N GLN A 18 -3.11 -13.63 -1.39
CA GLN A 18 -2.59 -12.27 -1.54
C GLN A 18 -3.62 -11.32 -2.19
N ALA A 19 -4.80 -11.80 -2.53
CA ALA A 19 -5.86 -10.98 -3.13
C ALA A 19 -7.03 -10.84 -2.17
N MET A 20 -7.61 -9.63 -2.09
CA MET A 20 -8.78 -9.39 -1.24
C MET A 20 -9.98 -10.22 -1.69
N GLU A 21 -10.15 -10.40 -3.00
CA GLU A 21 -11.26 -11.21 -3.53
C GLU A 21 -11.19 -12.67 -3.10
N SER A 22 -10.01 -13.14 -2.69
CA SER A 22 -9.80 -14.50 -2.19
C SER A 22 -9.63 -14.53 -0.67
N GLY A 23 -9.97 -13.46 0.02
CA GLY A 23 -9.94 -13.38 1.48
C GLY A 23 -8.66 -12.81 2.08
N GLY A 24 -7.69 -12.41 1.26
CA GLY A 24 -6.47 -11.79 1.73
C GLY A 24 -6.71 -10.36 2.22
N HIS A 25 -5.79 -9.87 3.06
CA HIS A 25 -5.86 -8.52 3.62
C HIS A 25 -4.78 -7.62 3.03
N VAL A 26 -5.12 -6.34 2.92
CA VAL A 26 -4.23 -5.29 2.41
C VAL A 26 -4.19 -4.15 3.41
N VAL A 27 -3.02 -3.53 3.57
CA VAL A 27 -2.84 -2.38 4.47
C VAL A 27 -3.29 -1.11 3.80
N PHE A 28 -4.18 -0.37 4.47
CA PHE A 28 -4.58 0.97 4.07
C PHE A 28 -4.29 1.95 5.20
N VAL A 29 -4.01 3.20 4.81
CA VAL A 29 -3.81 4.31 5.73
C VAL A 29 -4.92 5.34 5.52
N LYS A 30 -5.37 5.99 6.60
CA LYS A 30 -6.40 7.01 6.51
C LYS A 30 -5.77 8.39 6.62
N HIS A 31 -5.86 9.14 5.54
CA HIS A 31 -5.42 10.54 5.51
C HIS A 31 -6.54 11.45 6.02
N PRO A 32 -6.24 12.51 6.80
CA PRO A 32 -7.30 13.39 7.35
C PRO A 32 -8.23 14.00 6.32
N GLU A 33 -7.71 14.31 5.13
CA GLU A 33 -8.49 14.96 4.07
C GLU A 33 -8.85 14.03 2.93
N ARG A 34 -7.96 13.13 2.55
CA ARG A 34 -8.16 12.25 1.38
C ARG A 34 -8.87 10.94 1.70
N GLY A 35 -9.03 10.60 2.98
CA GLY A 35 -9.64 9.34 3.39
C GLY A 35 -8.68 8.16 3.27
N TRP A 36 -9.23 6.97 3.09
CA TRP A 36 -8.44 5.74 2.99
C TRP A 36 -7.71 5.66 1.67
N GLU A 37 -6.43 5.31 1.75
CA GLU A 37 -5.54 5.19 0.59
C GLU A 37 -4.45 4.15 0.89
N ILE A 38 -3.74 3.71 -0.14
CA ILE A 38 -2.57 2.86 0.06
C ILE A 38 -1.37 3.73 0.42
N PRO A 39 -0.46 3.21 1.26
CA PRO A 39 0.69 4.00 1.71
C PRO A 39 1.73 4.23 0.60
N GLY A 40 2.48 5.30 0.76
CA GLY A 40 3.55 5.69 -0.16
C GLY A 40 3.81 7.19 -0.10
N GLY A 41 4.57 7.70 -1.04
CA GLY A 41 4.91 9.10 -1.10
C GLY A 41 5.95 9.43 -2.16
N HIS A 42 6.50 10.63 -2.07
CA HIS A 42 7.45 11.13 -3.06
C HIS A 42 8.87 10.66 -2.77
N LEU A 43 9.66 10.51 -3.84
CA LEU A 43 11.06 10.22 -3.70
C LEU A 43 11.81 11.46 -3.20
N LYS A 44 12.76 11.25 -2.29
CA LYS A 44 13.73 12.28 -1.90
C LYS A 44 14.92 12.25 -2.88
N PRO A 45 15.65 13.37 -3.01
CA PRO A 45 16.84 13.38 -3.87
C PRO A 45 17.79 12.25 -3.50
N GLY A 46 18.25 11.51 -4.52
CA GLY A 46 19.18 10.41 -4.34
C GLY A 46 18.58 9.07 -3.94
N GLU A 47 17.27 9.01 -3.67
CA GLU A 47 16.62 7.74 -3.35
C GLU A 47 16.25 6.97 -4.62
N SER A 48 16.41 5.65 -4.57
CA SER A 48 15.76 4.77 -5.56
C SER A 48 14.28 4.64 -5.23
N PRO A 49 13.45 4.21 -6.19
CA PRO A 49 12.03 3.95 -5.91
C PRO A 49 11.83 2.97 -4.75
N GLU A 50 12.62 1.90 -4.66
CA GLU A 50 12.51 0.94 -3.57
C GLU A 50 12.89 1.55 -2.21
N GLN A 51 13.97 2.34 -2.16
CA GLN A 51 14.36 3.02 -0.92
C GLN A 51 13.27 3.98 -0.44
N ALA A 52 12.68 4.74 -1.37
CA ALA A 52 11.60 5.67 -1.04
C ALA A 52 10.39 4.92 -0.49
N LEU A 53 10.02 3.81 -1.12
CA LEU A 53 8.84 3.04 -0.70
C LEU A 53 9.04 2.43 0.68
N VAL A 54 10.18 1.79 0.91
CA VAL A 54 10.49 1.19 2.22
C VAL A 54 10.46 2.25 3.32
N ARG A 55 11.05 3.43 3.07
CA ARG A 55 11.06 4.54 4.01
C ARG A 55 9.65 5.07 4.28
N GLU A 56 8.86 5.36 3.23
CA GLU A 56 7.51 5.91 3.37
C GLU A 56 6.59 4.95 4.12
N VAL A 57 6.65 3.66 3.79
CA VAL A 57 5.81 2.66 4.46
C VAL A 57 6.17 2.56 5.93
N LEU A 58 7.46 2.56 6.26
CA LEU A 58 7.89 2.51 7.66
C LEU A 58 7.42 3.75 8.44
N GLU A 59 7.55 4.94 7.85
CA GLU A 59 7.09 6.19 8.48
C GLU A 59 5.58 6.19 8.71
N GLU A 60 4.81 5.77 7.70
CA GLU A 60 3.35 5.85 7.75
C GLU A 60 2.70 4.72 8.54
N THR A 61 3.24 3.52 8.47
CA THR A 61 2.60 2.33 9.04
C THR A 61 3.38 1.64 10.16
N GLY A 62 4.67 1.91 10.26
CA GLY A 62 5.55 1.16 11.17
C GLY A 62 5.94 -0.22 10.66
N LEU A 63 5.52 -0.59 9.45
CA LEU A 63 5.78 -1.92 8.90
C LEU A 63 7.04 -1.95 8.05
N ALA A 64 7.82 -3.04 8.19
CA ALA A 64 8.91 -3.36 7.29
C ALA A 64 8.36 -4.20 6.15
N ILE A 65 8.72 -3.84 4.92
CA ILE A 65 8.22 -4.53 3.72
C ILE A 65 9.35 -5.04 2.85
N THR A 66 9.01 -6.06 2.05
CA THR A 66 9.83 -6.53 0.94
C THR A 66 9.06 -6.29 -0.35
N VAL A 67 9.68 -5.60 -1.30
CA VAL A 67 9.08 -5.35 -2.61
C VAL A 67 9.17 -6.63 -3.44
N ILE A 68 8.03 -7.05 -4.00
CA ILE A 68 7.94 -8.28 -4.79
C ILE A 68 7.94 -7.96 -6.29
N GLU A 69 7.10 -7.03 -6.72
CA GLU A 69 6.94 -6.68 -8.12
C GLU A 69 6.50 -5.23 -8.25
N TRP A 70 6.94 -4.55 -9.30
CA TRP A 70 6.53 -3.19 -9.61
C TRP A 70 5.54 -3.16 -10.78
N ASN A 71 4.51 -2.32 -10.67
CA ASN A 71 3.68 -1.91 -11.78
C ASN A 71 4.03 -0.46 -12.11
N THR A 72 4.68 -0.27 -13.24
CA THR A 72 5.19 1.04 -13.66
C THR A 72 4.26 1.73 -14.66
N GLU A 73 3.15 1.09 -15.01
CA GLU A 73 2.26 1.56 -16.08
C GLU A 73 0.89 2.03 -15.62
N TYR A 74 0.44 1.61 -14.44
CA TYR A 74 -0.91 1.93 -14.00
C TYR A 74 -1.11 3.44 -13.82
N TYR A 75 -0.15 4.13 -13.21
CA TYR A 75 -0.16 5.59 -13.06
C TYR A 75 0.85 6.22 -13.99
N SER A 76 0.50 7.40 -14.56
CA SER A 76 1.38 8.07 -15.52
C SER A 76 2.67 8.62 -14.90
N ASN A 77 2.62 9.03 -13.62
CA ASN A 77 3.76 9.65 -12.94
C ASN A 77 4.22 8.89 -11.70
N GLY A 78 3.66 7.75 -11.45
CA GLY A 78 3.95 6.99 -10.24
C GLY A 78 4.00 5.50 -10.50
N TRP A 79 4.68 4.80 -9.60
CA TRP A 79 4.79 3.35 -9.62
C TRP A 79 4.09 2.78 -8.39
N VAL A 80 3.46 1.63 -8.54
CA VAL A 80 2.89 0.90 -7.42
C VAL A 80 3.54 -0.46 -7.33
N ALA A 81 3.92 -0.86 -6.11
CA ALA A 81 4.55 -2.15 -5.87
C ALA A 81 3.59 -3.09 -5.16
N HIS A 82 3.63 -4.37 -5.54
CA HIS A 82 3.19 -5.42 -4.64
C HIS A 82 4.31 -5.64 -3.63
N ALA A 83 4.00 -5.46 -2.36
CA ALA A 83 4.96 -5.64 -1.27
C ALA A 83 4.37 -6.56 -0.21
N VAL A 84 5.22 -7.23 0.54
CA VAL A 84 4.78 -8.13 1.62
C VAL A 84 5.41 -7.72 2.93
N THR A 85 4.70 -7.96 4.01
CA THR A 85 5.19 -7.84 5.38
C THR A 85 4.93 -9.14 6.12
N GLU A 86 5.72 -9.40 7.16
CA GLU A 86 5.55 -10.60 7.99
C GLU A 86 4.47 -10.43 9.07
N SER A 87 3.97 -9.21 9.26
CA SER A 87 2.92 -8.93 10.24
C SER A 87 1.66 -9.72 9.94
N ILE A 88 1.00 -10.20 10.99
CA ILE A 88 -0.23 -10.97 10.87
C ILE A 88 -1.41 -9.99 10.85
N PRO A 89 -2.30 -10.07 9.85
CA PRO A 89 -3.48 -9.23 9.81
C PRO A 89 -4.36 -9.40 11.05
N SER A 90 -4.92 -8.28 11.50
CA SER A 90 -5.76 -8.21 12.68
C SER A 90 -6.91 -7.24 12.39
N THR A 91 -8.00 -7.35 13.15
CA THR A 91 -9.11 -6.41 13.08
C THR A 91 -8.80 -5.10 13.81
N ASP A 92 -7.74 -5.09 14.64
CA ASP A 92 -7.35 -3.89 15.37
C ASP A 92 -6.62 -2.92 14.45
N MET A 93 -7.07 -1.67 14.45
CA MET A 93 -6.37 -0.59 13.77
C MET A 93 -5.30 -0.03 14.70
N TRP A 94 -4.31 0.64 14.11
CA TRP A 94 -3.24 1.24 14.90
C TRP A 94 -2.88 2.63 14.37
N GLU A 95 -2.00 3.30 15.08
CA GLU A 95 -1.55 4.65 14.77
C GLU A 95 -0.03 4.72 14.77
N THR A 96 0.51 5.73 14.12
CA THR A 96 1.94 6.07 14.15
C THR A 96 2.07 7.56 14.44
N ASP A 97 3.31 8.04 14.54
CA ASP A 97 3.58 9.46 14.79
C ASP A 97 3.41 10.33 13.54
N ASP A 98 3.10 9.74 12.38
CA ASP A 98 2.92 10.49 11.14
C ASP A 98 1.64 11.33 11.22
N LYS A 99 1.79 12.64 11.10
CA LYS A 99 0.68 13.59 11.20
C LYS A 99 -0.32 13.48 10.05
N ASN A 100 0.10 12.91 8.93
CA ASN A 100 -0.76 12.74 7.77
C ASN A 100 -1.53 11.42 7.79
N VAL A 101 -1.35 10.62 8.82
CA VAL A 101 -2.01 9.32 8.97
C VAL A 101 -2.81 9.29 10.28
N GLU A 102 -4.14 9.25 10.18
CA GLU A 102 -5.00 9.16 11.36
C GLU A 102 -5.11 7.73 11.89
N GLN A 103 -5.19 6.76 10.99
CA GLN A 103 -5.33 5.35 11.33
C GLN A 103 -4.72 4.47 10.25
N ILE A 104 -4.32 3.27 10.65
CA ILE A 104 -3.83 2.23 9.74
C ILE A 104 -4.62 0.97 10.03
N GLY A 105 -4.97 0.22 9.00
CA GLY A 105 -5.70 -1.03 9.18
C GLY A 105 -5.48 -2.02 8.07
N TRP A 106 -5.76 -3.29 8.39
CA TRP A 106 -5.83 -4.37 7.44
C TRP A 106 -7.26 -4.49 6.92
N TRP A 107 -7.44 -4.56 5.61
CA TRP A 107 -8.74 -4.63 4.97
C TRP A 107 -8.80 -5.81 4.01
N ASN A 108 -9.85 -6.61 4.10
CA ASN A 108 -10.13 -7.67 3.13
C ASN A 108 -11.24 -7.27 2.14
N ARG A 109 -11.58 -6.01 2.13
CA ARG A 109 -12.51 -5.37 1.20
C ARG A 109 -12.07 -3.93 1.03
N ILE A 110 -12.55 -3.28 -0.02
CA ILE A 110 -12.19 -1.89 -0.27
C ILE A 110 -12.77 -1.00 0.82
N PRO A 111 -11.92 -0.21 1.52
CA PRO A 111 -12.42 0.71 2.54
C PRO A 111 -13.22 1.87 1.92
N PRO A 112 -13.96 2.64 2.75
CA PRO A 112 -14.64 3.83 2.25
C PRO A 112 -13.65 4.80 1.63
N VAL A 113 -13.89 5.20 0.38
CA VAL A 113 -13.00 6.11 -0.34
C VAL A 113 -13.57 7.53 -0.35
N VAL A 114 -12.68 8.53 -0.34
CA VAL A 114 -13.03 9.94 -0.46
C VAL A 114 -12.36 10.50 -1.71
N LYS A 115 -11.03 10.60 -1.71
CA LYS A 115 -10.27 11.12 -2.86
C LYS A 115 -9.96 10.04 -3.89
N TRP A 116 -9.67 8.83 -3.42
CA TRP A 116 -9.36 7.70 -4.28
C TRP A 116 -10.64 7.08 -4.83
N THR A 117 -10.54 6.23 -5.86
CA THR A 117 -11.68 5.54 -6.43
C THR A 117 -11.64 4.05 -6.09
N LYS A 118 -12.81 3.44 -5.98
CA LYS A 118 -12.89 1.98 -5.79
C LYS A 118 -12.26 1.24 -6.94
N GLN A 119 -12.38 1.77 -8.16
CA GLN A 119 -11.84 1.10 -9.35
C GLN A 119 -10.32 0.97 -9.30
N GLU A 120 -9.62 1.98 -8.77
CA GLU A 120 -8.17 1.88 -8.60
C GLU A 120 -7.79 0.67 -7.74
N PHE A 121 -8.49 0.47 -6.63
CA PHE A 121 -8.18 -0.64 -5.72
C PHE A 121 -8.61 -1.99 -6.30
N ILE A 122 -9.72 -2.04 -7.02
CA ILE A 122 -10.13 -3.24 -7.75
C ILE A 122 -9.08 -3.63 -8.77
N ASP A 123 -8.58 -2.67 -9.53
CA ASP A 123 -7.55 -2.92 -10.56
C ASP A 123 -6.26 -3.42 -9.95
N LEU A 124 -5.82 -2.82 -8.84
CA LEU A 124 -4.59 -3.22 -8.17
C LEU A 124 -4.71 -4.60 -7.54
N ASP A 125 -5.85 -4.91 -6.95
CA ASP A 125 -6.09 -6.25 -6.39
C ASP A 125 -6.04 -7.31 -7.47
N ARG A 126 -6.65 -7.05 -8.62
CA ARG A 126 -6.61 -7.96 -9.77
C ARG A 126 -5.21 -8.13 -10.32
N TRP A 127 -4.44 -7.03 -10.38
CA TRP A 127 -3.06 -7.11 -10.84
C TRP A 127 -2.25 -8.02 -9.91
N VAL A 128 -2.33 -7.81 -8.60
CA VAL A 128 -1.61 -8.65 -7.63
C VAL A 128 -2.06 -10.11 -7.74
N SER A 129 -3.35 -10.37 -7.88
CA SER A 129 -3.88 -11.71 -8.08
C SER A 129 -3.29 -12.38 -9.32
N SER A 130 -3.01 -11.61 -10.36
CA SER A 130 -2.45 -12.14 -11.61
C SER A 130 -0.97 -12.53 -11.51
N LEU A 131 -0.29 -12.10 -10.46
CA LEU A 131 1.13 -12.39 -10.25
C LEU A 131 1.38 -13.78 -9.67
N THR A 132 0.35 -14.47 -9.25
CA THR A 132 0.50 -15.81 -8.60
C THR A 132 0.16 -16.96 -9.51
#